data_3c4a938478656866f0557d2c7c9beea8
#
_entry.id   3c4a938478656866f0557d2c7c9beea8
#
_cell.length_a   1.000
_cell.length_b   1.000
_cell.length_c   1.000
_cell.angle_alpha   90.00
_cell.angle_beta   90.00
_cell.angle_gamma   90.00
#
_symmetry.space_group_name_H-M   'P 1'
#
loop_
_entity.id
_entity.type
_entity.pdbx_description
1 polymer ?
#
loop_
_entity_poly.entity_id
_entity_poly.type
_entity_poly.pdbx_seq_one_letter_code
_entity_poly.pdbx_strand_id
1 'polypeptide(L)'
;MPPLPKTQFSDLNAMKHNVFYKCICSEDPENLYFDRSGLTKMKKSIKALYSSGNMHVTNESYLVDNLRKLGNAALSRENEGDIGNAFLKFAVITEQLSALMKNLMQNLNNILMFPLENLMKGDLRGVKGDLKKPFDKACKEHDAK
;
A
#
# COMPACT_ATOMS: atom_id res chain seq x y z
N MET A 1 -7.77 -21.62 27.52
CA MET A 1 -6.41 -21.16 27.14
C MET A 1 -5.90 -20.22 28.21
N PRO A 2 -4.77 -20.56 28.83
CA PRO A 2 -4.17 -19.60 29.75
C PRO A 2 -3.69 -18.37 28.97
N PRO A 3 -3.83 -17.15 29.48
CA PRO A 3 -3.28 -15.97 28.83
C PRO A 3 -1.77 -16.09 28.76
N LEU A 4 -1.20 -15.79 27.59
CA LEU A 4 0.24 -15.72 27.37
C LEU A 4 0.86 -14.75 28.38
N PRO A 5 1.95 -15.09 29.04
CA PRO A 5 2.59 -14.22 30.02
C PRO A 5 2.99 -12.89 29.38
N LYS A 6 2.66 -11.81 30.04
CA LYS A 6 2.95 -10.42 29.62
C LYS A 6 4.45 -10.16 29.35
N THR A 7 5.32 -11.00 29.87
CA THR A 7 6.78 -10.99 29.65
C THR A 7 7.18 -11.26 28.21
N GLN A 8 6.45 -12.08 27.45
CA GLN A 8 6.81 -12.38 26.05
C GLN A 8 6.54 -11.19 25.09
N PHE A 9 5.58 -10.33 25.41
CA PHE A 9 5.30 -9.15 24.58
C PHE A 9 6.32 -8.01 24.79
N SER A 10 6.82 -7.85 26.02
CA SER A 10 7.89 -6.86 26.30
C SER A 10 9.22 -7.31 25.69
N ASP A 11 9.51 -8.61 25.68
CA ASP A 11 10.75 -9.17 25.12
C ASP A 11 10.76 -9.11 23.59
N LEU A 12 9.60 -9.34 22.93
CA LEU A 12 9.47 -9.17 21.47
C LEU A 12 9.61 -7.71 21.03
N ASN A 13 9.10 -6.77 21.82
CA ASN A 13 9.31 -5.34 21.56
C ASN A 13 10.76 -4.92 21.85
N ALA A 14 11.37 -5.42 22.92
CA ALA A 14 12.78 -5.18 23.21
C ALA A 14 13.69 -5.83 22.16
N MET A 15 13.37 -7.03 21.64
CA MET A 15 14.10 -7.67 20.53
C MET A 15 13.93 -6.89 19.21
N LYS A 16 12.72 -6.43 18.90
CA LYS A 16 12.49 -5.59 17.71
C LYS A 16 13.24 -4.26 17.82
N HIS A 17 13.23 -3.63 18.99
CA HIS A 17 14.04 -2.44 19.24
C HIS A 17 15.53 -2.73 19.16
N ASN A 18 16.00 -3.88 19.67
CA ASN A 18 17.42 -4.24 19.67
C ASN A 18 17.92 -4.59 18.26
N VAL A 19 17.12 -5.29 17.45
CA VAL A 19 17.45 -5.58 16.04
C VAL A 19 17.41 -4.29 15.21
N PHE A 20 16.46 -3.42 15.48
CA PHE A 20 16.33 -2.11 14.81
C PHE A 20 17.48 -1.17 15.23
N TYR A 21 17.82 -1.11 16.53
CA TYR A 21 18.98 -0.39 17.04
C TYR A 21 20.30 -0.93 16.49
N LYS A 22 20.44 -2.24 16.38
CA LYS A 22 21.64 -2.88 15.84
C LYS A 22 21.79 -2.64 14.33
N CYS A 23 20.70 -2.61 13.57
CA CYS A 23 20.71 -2.19 12.16
C CYS A 23 21.09 -0.73 12.00
N ILE A 24 20.59 0.15 12.86
CA ILE A 24 20.83 1.60 12.75
C ILE A 24 22.24 1.98 13.24
N CYS A 25 22.76 1.32 14.29
CA CYS A 25 24.07 1.62 14.86
C CYS A 25 25.24 0.88 14.19
N SER A 26 24.98 -0.26 13.53
CA SER A 26 26.01 -1.11 12.93
C SER A 26 26.22 -0.90 11.44
N GLU A 27 25.36 -0.13 10.79
CA GLU A 27 25.44 0.12 9.35
C GLU A 27 25.77 1.58 9.05
N ASP A 28 26.56 1.76 8.01
CA ASP A 28 26.95 3.05 7.43
C ASP A 28 25.74 3.98 7.29
N PRO A 29 25.92 5.30 7.57
CA PRO A 29 24.92 6.32 7.26
C PRO A 29 24.39 6.25 5.83
N GLU A 30 25.17 5.69 4.92
CA GLU A 30 24.79 5.47 3.53
C GLU A 30 23.65 4.44 3.39
N ASN A 31 23.63 3.35 4.18
CA ASN A 31 22.58 2.36 4.14
C ASN A 31 21.24 2.91 4.66
N LEU A 32 21.26 3.69 5.73
CA LEU A 32 20.05 4.33 6.25
C LEU A 32 19.47 5.34 5.25
N TYR A 33 20.33 6.08 4.56
CA TYR A 33 19.92 6.99 3.49
C TYR A 33 19.35 6.25 2.29
N PHE A 34 19.96 5.13 1.93
CA PHE A 34 19.51 4.26 0.85
C PHE A 34 18.13 3.67 1.16
N ASP A 35 17.93 3.12 2.35
CA ASP A 35 16.66 2.56 2.80
C ASP A 35 15.55 3.60 2.81
N ARG A 36 15.84 4.79 3.31
CA ARG A 36 14.88 5.90 3.31
C ARG A 36 14.56 6.38 1.90
N SER A 37 15.55 6.48 1.03
CA SER A 37 15.36 6.81 -0.38
C SER A 37 14.52 5.73 -1.08
N GLY A 38 14.82 4.46 -0.83
CA GLY A 38 14.06 3.31 -1.33
C GLY A 38 12.60 3.34 -0.89
N LEU A 39 12.35 3.56 0.39
CA LEU A 39 10.99 3.67 0.95
C LEU A 39 10.22 4.88 0.37
N THR A 40 10.90 5.99 0.15
CA THR A 40 10.29 7.17 -0.47
C THR A 40 9.91 6.90 -1.93
N LYS A 41 10.76 6.21 -2.69
CA LYS A 41 10.47 5.78 -4.06
C LYS A 41 9.32 4.79 -4.09
N MET A 42 9.32 3.81 -3.19
CA MET A 42 8.23 2.85 -3.04
C MET A 42 6.90 3.56 -2.76
N LYS A 43 6.88 4.51 -1.82
CA LYS A 43 5.68 5.30 -1.52
C LYS A 43 5.16 6.05 -2.74
N LYS A 44 6.03 6.66 -3.53
CA LYS A 44 5.65 7.35 -4.77
C LYS A 44 5.04 6.39 -5.78
N SER A 45 5.64 5.21 -5.97
CA SER A 45 5.14 4.18 -6.88
C SER A 45 3.76 3.67 -6.46
N ILE A 46 3.55 3.40 -5.17
CA ILE A 46 2.26 2.97 -4.62
C ILE A 46 1.19 4.04 -4.85
N LYS A 47 1.49 5.30 -4.57
CA LYS A 47 0.55 6.42 -4.80
C LYS A 47 0.17 6.57 -6.28
N ALA A 48 1.14 6.46 -7.17
CA ALA A 48 0.90 6.53 -8.61
C ALA A 48 0.00 5.39 -9.08
N LEU A 49 0.27 4.17 -8.66
CA LEU A 49 -0.54 3.00 -8.98
C LEU A 49 -1.95 3.11 -8.39
N TYR A 50 -2.08 3.52 -7.13
CA TYR A 50 -3.37 3.72 -6.48
C TYR A 50 -4.22 4.77 -7.21
N SER A 51 -3.63 5.89 -7.59
CA SER A 51 -4.33 6.95 -8.33
C SER A 51 -4.76 6.49 -9.71
N SER A 52 -3.87 5.87 -10.48
CA SER A 52 -4.18 5.37 -11.82
C SER A 52 -5.18 4.20 -11.79
N GLY A 53 -5.10 3.31 -10.81
CA GLY A 53 -6.03 2.21 -10.62
C GLY A 53 -7.46 2.68 -10.31
N ASN A 54 -7.61 3.67 -9.43
CA ASN A 54 -8.93 4.25 -9.14
C ASN A 54 -9.51 4.99 -10.35
N MET A 55 -8.67 5.68 -11.11
CA MET A 55 -9.10 6.33 -12.36
C MET A 55 -9.54 5.28 -13.39
N HIS A 56 -8.82 4.17 -13.49
CA HIS A 56 -9.19 3.04 -14.35
C HIS A 56 -10.57 2.48 -13.99
N VAL A 57 -10.82 2.21 -12.71
CA VAL A 57 -12.14 1.76 -12.20
C VAL A 57 -13.26 2.75 -12.56
N THR A 58 -13.00 4.05 -12.45
CA THR A 58 -13.98 5.08 -12.84
C THR A 58 -14.26 5.03 -14.33
N ASN A 59 -13.24 4.91 -15.18
CA ASN A 59 -13.39 4.81 -16.63
C ASN A 59 -14.12 3.53 -17.04
N GLU A 60 -13.85 2.41 -16.38
CA GLU A 60 -14.58 1.15 -16.60
C GLU A 60 -16.07 1.29 -16.27
N SER A 61 -16.42 2.00 -15.19
CA SER A 61 -17.82 2.27 -14.84
C SER A 61 -18.56 3.03 -15.93
N TYR A 62 -17.92 4.05 -16.51
CA TYR A 62 -18.52 4.77 -17.67
C TYR A 62 -18.69 3.88 -18.89
N LEU A 63 -17.70 3.01 -19.16
CA LEU A 63 -17.82 2.06 -20.26
C LEU A 63 -18.97 1.08 -20.04
N VAL A 64 -19.11 0.52 -18.83
CA VAL A 64 -20.21 -0.39 -18.46
C VAL A 64 -21.56 0.26 -18.66
N ASP A 65 -21.72 1.51 -18.19
CA ASP A 65 -22.98 2.25 -18.36
C ASP A 65 -23.34 2.46 -19.85
N ASN A 66 -22.35 2.80 -20.67
CA ASN A 66 -22.55 2.99 -22.11
C ASN A 66 -22.87 1.66 -22.82
N LEU A 67 -22.15 0.58 -22.46
CA LEU A 67 -22.41 -0.75 -23.00
C LEU A 67 -23.83 -1.23 -22.68
N ARG A 68 -24.31 -0.99 -21.46
CA ARG A 68 -25.67 -1.34 -21.04
C ARG A 68 -26.72 -0.52 -21.78
N LYS A 69 -26.52 0.80 -21.93
CA LYS A 69 -27.45 1.66 -22.68
C LYS A 69 -27.53 1.22 -24.13
N LEU A 70 -26.39 1.04 -24.80
CA LEU A 70 -26.37 0.61 -26.21
C LEU A 70 -26.85 -0.83 -26.40
N GLY A 71 -26.50 -1.73 -25.50
CA GLY A 71 -26.93 -3.12 -25.52
C GLY A 71 -28.46 -3.23 -25.40
N ASN A 72 -29.06 -2.52 -24.46
CA ASN A 72 -30.52 -2.51 -24.29
C ASN A 72 -31.23 -1.85 -25.49
N ALA A 73 -30.66 -0.77 -26.04
CA ALA A 73 -31.22 -0.15 -27.24
C ALA A 73 -31.16 -1.06 -28.48
N ALA A 74 -30.07 -1.82 -28.63
CA ALA A 74 -29.93 -2.80 -29.73
C ALA A 74 -30.89 -3.98 -29.59
N LEU A 75 -31.14 -4.47 -28.37
CA LEU A 75 -32.09 -5.56 -28.12
C LEU A 75 -33.53 -5.18 -28.46
N SER A 76 -33.87 -3.90 -28.41
CA SER A 76 -35.21 -3.42 -28.80
C SER A 76 -35.41 -3.30 -30.31
N ARG A 77 -34.40 -3.56 -31.13
CA ARG A 77 -34.43 -3.53 -32.61
C ARG A 77 -34.44 -4.97 -33.16
N GLU A 78 -35.28 -5.22 -34.13
CA GLU A 78 -35.53 -6.59 -34.66
C GLU A 78 -34.30 -7.30 -35.23
N ASN A 79 -33.25 -6.60 -35.68
CA ASN A 79 -32.09 -7.20 -36.37
C ASN A 79 -30.75 -6.99 -35.63
N GLU A 80 -30.76 -6.44 -34.42
CA GLU A 80 -29.51 -6.08 -33.71
C GLU A 80 -29.36 -6.85 -32.37
N GLY A 81 -30.11 -7.93 -32.16
CA GLY A 81 -30.09 -8.69 -30.92
C GLY A 81 -28.71 -9.28 -30.55
N ASP A 82 -27.95 -9.74 -31.54
CA ASP A 82 -26.63 -10.34 -31.31
C ASP A 82 -25.61 -9.33 -30.80
N ILE A 83 -25.59 -8.15 -31.38
CA ILE A 83 -24.70 -7.07 -30.95
C ILE A 83 -25.10 -6.53 -29.57
N GLY A 84 -26.42 -6.41 -29.32
CA GLY A 84 -26.93 -6.03 -28.00
C GLY A 84 -26.51 -7.01 -26.91
N ASN A 85 -26.64 -8.31 -27.16
CA ASN A 85 -26.16 -9.34 -26.25
C ASN A 85 -24.64 -9.31 -26.03
N ALA A 86 -23.86 -9.06 -27.09
CA ALA A 86 -22.41 -8.93 -26.97
C ALA A 86 -22.02 -7.75 -26.07
N PHE A 87 -22.66 -6.60 -26.22
CA PHE A 87 -22.42 -5.43 -25.36
C PHE A 87 -22.78 -5.71 -23.90
N LEU A 88 -23.91 -6.34 -23.64
CA LEU A 88 -24.32 -6.68 -22.27
C LEU A 88 -23.40 -7.72 -21.62
N LYS A 89 -22.95 -8.74 -22.35
CA LYS A 89 -21.97 -9.71 -21.86
C LYS A 89 -20.64 -9.05 -21.52
N PHE A 90 -20.16 -8.17 -22.38
CA PHE A 90 -18.91 -7.44 -22.13
C PHE A 90 -19.03 -6.48 -20.95
N ALA A 91 -20.17 -5.85 -20.76
CA ALA A 91 -20.47 -5.03 -19.58
C ALA A 91 -20.33 -5.82 -18.27
N VAL A 92 -20.87 -7.04 -18.22
CA VAL A 92 -20.78 -7.92 -17.04
C VAL A 92 -19.31 -8.30 -16.75
N ILE A 93 -18.55 -8.67 -17.78
CA ILE A 93 -17.13 -9.02 -17.63
C ILE A 93 -16.32 -7.81 -17.13
N THR A 94 -16.54 -6.64 -17.70
CA THR A 94 -15.87 -5.39 -17.29
C THR A 94 -16.21 -5.03 -15.85
N GLU A 95 -17.47 -5.18 -15.44
CA GLU A 95 -17.90 -4.92 -14.07
C GLU A 95 -17.22 -5.85 -13.04
N GLN A 96 -17.08 -7.14 -13.37
CA GLN A 96 -16.36 -8.10 -12.53
C GLN A 96 -14.87 -7.75 -12.43
N LEU A 97 -14.24 -7.37 -13.54
CA LEU A 97 -12.83 -6.95 -13.55
C LEU A 97 -12.63 -5.66 -12.73
N SER A 98 -13.55 -4.72 -12.87
CA SER A 98 -13.55 -3.46 -12.11
C SER A 98 -13.64 -3.69 -10.59
N ALA A 99 -14.49 -4.64 -10.16
CA ALA A 99 -14.60 -5.04 -8.76
C ALA A 99 -13.29 -5.63 -8.22
N LEU A 100 -12.62 -6.48 -8.99
CA LEU A 100 -11.30 -7.03 -8.64
C LEU A 100 -10.23 -5.94 -8.54
N MET A 101 -10.20 -5.00 -9.49
CA MET A 101 -9.28 -3.87 -9.48
C MET A 101 -9.51 -2.98 -8.26
N LYS A 102 -10.77 -2.70 -7.92
CA LYS A 102 -11.13 -1.92 -6.72
C LYS A 102 -10.64 -2.59 -5.45
N ASN A 103 -10.81 -3.91 -5.31
CA ASN A 103 -10.29 -4.68 -4.19
C ASN A 103 -8.75 -4.62 -4.13
N LEU A 104 -8.09 -4.72 -5.28
CA LEU A 104 -6.62 -4.61 -5.35
C LEU A 104 -6.15 -3.22 -4.87
N MET A 105 -6.83 -2.15 -5.27
CA MET A 105 -6.49 -0.79 -4.82
C MET A 105 -6.72 -0.61 -3.31
N GLN A 106 -7.79 -1.16 -2.76
CA GLN A 106 -8.01 -1.14 -1.31
C GLN A 106 -6.94 -1.92 -0.55
N ASN A 107 -6.56 -3.09 -1.04
CA ASN A 107 -5.49 -3.90 -0.44
C ASN A 107 -4.13 -3.20 -0.53
N LEU A 108 -3.83 -2.57 -1.67
CA LEU A 108 -2.62 -1.77 -1.84
C LEU A 108 -2.52 -0.65 -0.79
N ASN A 109 -3.62 0.04 -0.53
CA ASN A 109 -3.69 1.08 0.49
C ASN A 109 -3.53 0.51 1.91
N ASN A 110 -4.27 -0.56 2.25
CA ASN A 110 -4.33 -1.09 3.61
C ASN A 110 -3.08 -1.91 3.99
N ILE A 111 -2.56 -2.71 3.05
CA ILE A 111 -1.45 -3.64 3.30
C ILE A 111 -0.09 -2.98 3.12
N LEU A 112 0.04 -2.06 2.17
CA LEU A 112 1.32 -1.43 1.85
C LEU A 112 1.40 0.04 2.25
N MET A 113 0.46 0.88 1.78
CA MET A 113 0.56 2.33 1.98
C MET A 113 0.49 2.72 3.45
N PHE A 114 -0.49 2.23 4.16
CA PHE A 114 -0.72 2.59 5.56
C PHE A 114 0.43 2.16 6.50
N PRO A 115 0.90 0.89 6.46
CA PRO A 115 2.09 0.49 7.22
C PRO A 115 3.36 1.26 6.83
N LEU A 116 3.54 1.54 5.54
CA LEU A 116 4.68 2.30 5.05
C LEU A 116 4.66 3.75 5.55
N GLU A 117 3.51 4.40 5.54
CA GLU A 117 3.36 5.75 6.10
C GLU A 117 3.61 5.80 7.60
N ASN A 118 3.14 4.79 8.34
CA ASN A 118 3.39 4.67 9.78
C ASN A 118 4.88 4.49 10.06
N LEU A 119 5.56 3.63 9.31
CA LEU A 119 7.00 3.43 9.41
C LEU A 119 7.76 4.74 9.14
N MET A 120 7.41 5.47 8.10
CA MET A 120 8.08 6.71 7.72
C MET A 120 7.79 7.87 8.68
N LYS A 121 6.58 7.93 9.26
CA LYS A 121 6.18 8.97 10.22
C LYS A 121 6.68 8.68 11.64
N GLY A 122 6.71 7.41 12.05
CA GLY A 122 7.11 6.97 13.37
C GLY A 122 8.62 6.80 13.49
N ASP A 123 9.09 5.64 13.09
CA ASP A 123 10.46 5.21 13.36
C ASP A 123 11.54 6.02 12.63
N LEU A 124 11.26 6.47 11.40
CA LEU A 124 12.24 7.23 10.61
C LEU A 124 12.18 8.75 10.87
N ARG A 125 11.08 9.28 11.38
CA ARG A 125 10.98 10.71 11.73
C ARG A 125 11.75 11.03 13.01
N GLY A 126 11.78 10.09 13.97
CA GLY A 126 12.54 10.21 15.21
C GLY A 126 14.05 10.35 14.99
N VAL A 127 14.58 9.89 13.86
CA VAL A 127 15.98 10.03 13.49
C VAL A 127 16.34 11.43 12.98
N LYS A 128 15.36 12.21 12.53
CA LYS A 128 15.59 13.60 12.04
C LYS A 128 15.23 14.71 13.02
N GLY A 129 14.48 14.41 14.08
CA GLY A 129 13.98 15.40 15.03
C GLY A 129 14.80 15.49 16.31
N ASP A 130 14.14 15.89 17.38
CA ASP A 130 14.73 16.07 18.72
C ASP A 130 15.35 14.80 19.32
N LEU A 131 15.04 13.61 18.77
CA LEU A 131 15.61 12.33 19.17
C LEU A 131 16.98 12.02 18.52
N LYS A 132 17.42 12.80 17.53
CA LYS A 132 18.71 12.57 16.89
C LYS A 132 19.88 12.74 17.85
N LYS A 133 19.85 13.77 18.68
CA LYS A 133 20.91 14.06 19.66
C LYS A 133 21.05 12.99 20.75
N PRO A 134 19.95 12.55 21.42
CA PRO A 134 20.02 11.44 22.37
C PRO A 134 20.42 10.12 21.71
N PHE A 135 19.98 9.88 20.47
CA PHE A 135 20.31 8.69 19.71
C PHE A 135 21.80 8.64 19.33
N ASP A 136 22.36 9.72 18.77
CA ASP A 136 23.77 9.83 18.45
C ASP A 136 24.66 9.68 19.70
N LYS A 137 24.18 10.17 20.85
CA LYS A 137 24.86 10.00 22.13
C LYS A 137 24.86 8.55 22.59
N ALA A 138 23.69 7.87 22.50
CA ALA A 138 23.57 6.47 22.89
C ALA A 138 24.41 5.55 21.98
N CYS A 139 24.48 5.82 20.69
CA CYS A 139 25.34 5.09 19.76
C CYS A 139 26.82 5.26 20.10
N LYS A 140 27.29 6.47 20.39
CA LYS A 140 28.68 6.74 20.80
C LYS A 140 29.04 6.08 22.12
N GLU A 141 28.12 6.03 23.09
CA GLU A 141 28.32 5.35 24.36
C GLU A 141 28.36 3.82 24.19
N HIS A 142 27.65 3.26 23.22
CA HIS A 142 27.70 1.84 22.89
C HIS A 142 28.99 1.45 22.19
N ASP A 143 29.49 2.28 21.26
CA ASP A 143 30.72 2.02 20.51
C ASP A 143 31.99 2.23 21.36
N ALA A 144 31.88 2.96 22.49
CA ALA A 144 32.97 3.17 23.44
C ALA A 144 33.16 2.04 24.48
N LYS A 145 32.28 1.03 24.48
CA LYS A 145 32.36 -0.17 25.33
C LYS A 145 32.87 -1.37 24.58
#